data_02c9b50c9da21f4f583f0af01df70fbd
#
_entry.id   02c9b50c9da21f4f583f0af01df70fbd
#
_cell.length_a   1.000
_cell.length_b   1.000
_cell.length_c   1.000
_cell.angle_alpha   90.00
_cell.angle_beta   90.00
_cell.angle_gamma   90.00
#
_symmetry.space_group_name_H-M   'P 1'
#
loop_
_entity.id
_entity.type
_entity.pdbx_description
1 polymer ?
#
loop_
_entity_poly.entity_id
_entity_poly.type
_entity_poly.pdbx_seq_one_letter_code
_entity_poly.pdbx_strand_id
1 'polypeptide(L)'
;MRSRALPVLALALPLAAHQYPVTQATLTFVEGGLRLKLRLSLHHFHAALEDVVRHRIVLKDGEDYAPADLERYFQGRLELKGGATVIPFKVVAQELDPKDLSVVLEAAAPDATHLTLRHTVMFEVSARQQNLVTIEGLGPRRGLTFDKRHPELPLGAP
;
A
#
# COMPACT_ATOMS: atom_id res chain seq x y z
N MET A 1 66.27 -1.85 10.83
CA MET A 1 65.13 -2.36 10.01
C MET A 1 63.88 -1.59 10.37
N ARG A 2 63.40 -0.67 9.50
CA ARG A 2 62.17 0.13 9.71
C ARG A 2 61.06 -0.49 8.91
N SER A 3 60.10 -1.13 9.57
CA SER A 3 58.88 -1.66 8.96
C SER A 3 57.96 -0.52 8.55
N ARG A 4 57.70 -0.41 7.26
CA ARG A 4 56.69 0.53 6.72
C ARG A 4 55.36 -0.20 6.65
N ALA A 5 54.44 0.18 7.53
CA ALA A 5 53.04 -0.22 7.45
C ALA A 5 52.33 0.57 6.29
N LEU A 6 51.82 -0.15 5.31
CA LEU A 6 50.98 0.40 4.26
C LEU A 6 49.56 0.65 4.82
N PRO A 7 48.96 1.81 4.60
CA PRO A 7 47.57 2.01 5.01
C PRO A 7 46.65 1.23 4.05
N VAL A 8 45.83 0.34 4.61
CA VAL A 8 44.75 -0.32 3.91
C VAL A 8 43.64 0.72 3.72
N LEU A 9 43.50 1.22 2.49
CA LEU A 9 42.42 2.11 2.09
C LEU A 9 41.16 1.25 1.97
N ALA A 10 40.32 1.22 3.01
CA ALA A 10 39.00 0.60 2.95
C ALA A 10 38.10 1.47 2.04
N LEU A 11 37.90 1.04 0.79
CA LEU A 11 36.85 1.58 -0.07
C LEU A 11 35.49 1.21 0.54
N ALA A 12 34.88 2.12 1.26
CA ALA A 12 33.48 2.06 1.60
C ALA A 12 32.67 2.32 0.34
N LEU A 13 32.31 1.25 -0.37
CA LEU A 13 31.31 1.35 -1.43
C LEU A 13 30.00 1.77 -0.76
N PRO A 14 29.35 2.84 -1.22
CA PRO A 14 28.01 3.14 -0.75
C PRO A 14 27.12 1.97 -1.21
N LEU A 15 26.65 1.15 -0.27
CA LEU A 15 25.50 0.31 -0.52
C LEU A 15 24.36 1.27 -0.84
N ALA A 16 24.12 1.53 -2.12
CA ALA A 16 22.86 2.08 -2.56
C ALA A 16 21.81 1.07 -2.12
N ALA A 17 21.22 1.32 -0.97
CA ALA A 17 20.05 0.61 -0.52
C ALA A 17 18.97 0.89 -1.59
N HIS A 18 18.84 -0.02 -2.54
CA HIS A 18 17.71 -0.02 -3.44
C HIS A 18 16.48 -0.15 -2.55
N GLN A 19 15.86 0.98 -2.28
CA GLN A 19 14.59 1.00 -1.57
C GLN A 19 13.62 0.24 -2.46
N TYR A 20 13.30 -0.99 -2.06
CA TYR A 20 12.23 -1.73 -2.70
C TYR A 20 10.95 -0.91 -2.56
N PRO A 21 10.16 -0.78 -3.64
CA PRO A 21 8.90 -0.07 -3.54
C PRO A 21 8.01 -0.80 -2.53
N VAL A 22 7.62 -0.08 -1.50
CA VAL A 22 6.79 -0.58 -0.41
C VAL A 22 5.61 0.36 -0.24
N THR A 23 4.40 -0.18 -0.22
CA THR A 23 3.24 0.54 0.29
C THR A 23 3.02 0.17 1.75
N GLN A 24 2.50 1.09 2.53
CA GLN A 24 2.18 0.88 3.94
C GLN A 24 0.71 1.16 4.17
N ALA A 25 0.05 0.30 4.91
CA ALA A 25 -1.33 0.49 5.29
C ALA A 25 -1.57 0.13 6.76
N THR A 26 -2.54 0.80 7.35
CA THR A 26 -3.10 0.42 8.65
C THR A 26 -4.56 0.07 8.45
N LEU A 27 -4.94 -1.13 8.82
CA LEU A 27 -6.30 -1.63 8.79
C LEU A 27 -6.85 -1.63 10.21
N THR A 28 -7.96 -0.93 10.40
CA THR A 28 -8.64 -0.83 11.69
C THR A 28 -10.07 -1.31 11.54
N PHE A 29 -10.50 -2.15 12.47
CA PHE A 29 -11.90 -2.54 12.56
C PHE A 29 -12.68 -1.41 13.23
N VAL A 30 -13.78 -1.00 12.59
CA VAL A 30 -14.70 0.03 13.07
C VAL A 30 -16.10 -0.55 13.17
N GLU A 31 -17.02 0.15 13.83
CA GLU A 31 -18.40 -0.30 13.93
C GLU A 31 -19.00 -0.50 12.52
N GLY A 32 -19.44 -1.74 12.26
CA GLY A 32 -20.06 -2.14 10.99
C GLY A 32 -19.11 -2.30 9.81
N GLY A 33 -17.77 -2.25 10.00
CA GLY A 33 -16.86 -2.38 8.89
C GLY A 33 -15.37 -2.30 9.20
N LEU A 34 -14.63 -1.95 8.18
CA LEU A 34 -13.17 -1.76 8.22
C LEU A 34 -12.78 -0.43 7.60
N ARG A 35 -11.75 0.16 8.18
CA ARG A 35 -11.08 1.34 7.63
C ARG A 35 -9.64 0.99 7.31
N LEU A 36 -9.21 1.26 6.08
CA LEU A 36 -7.84 1.09 5.61
C LEU A 36 -7.24 2.46 5.30
N LYS A 37 -6.20 2.85 6.03
CA LYS A 37 -5.38 4.02 5.70
C LYS A 37 -4.16 3.53 4.93
N LEU A 38 -4.05 3.90 3.66
CA LEU A 38 -3.01 3.47 2.73
C LEU A 38 -2.09 4.64 2.40
N ARG A 39 -0.78 4.42 2.44
CA ARG A 39 0.25 5.38 2.04
C ARG A 39 1.02 4.86 0.84
N LEU A 40 1.11 5.68 -0.20
CA LEU A 40 1.67 5.36 -1.51
C LEU A 40 2.72 6.41 -1.91
N SER A 41 3.75 6.00 -2.64
CA SER A 41 4.65 6.95 -3.31
C SER A 41 3.89 7.69 -4.41
N LEU A 42 3.75 9.00 -4.28
CA LEU A 42 2.97 9.83 -5.18
C LEU A 42 3.45 9.73 -6.64
N HIS A 43 4.76 9.79 -6.84
CA HIS A 43 5.34 9.75 -8.20
C HIS A 43 4.99 8.47 -8.96
N HIS A 44 5.15 7.30 -8.32
CA HIS A 44 4.85 6.02 -8.96
C HIS A 44 3.34 5.80 -9.11
N PHE A 45 2.57 6.22 -8.11
CA PHE A 45 1.12 6.09 -8.14
C PHE A 45 0.48 6.92 -9.25
N HIS A 46 0.95 8.16 -9.44
CA HIS A 46 0.41 9.04 -10.48
C HIS A 46 0.49 8.38 -11.87
N ALA A 47 1.66 7.85 -12.24
CA ALA A 47 1.84 7.16 -13.51
C ALA A 47 0.96 5.91 -13.64
N ALA A 48 0.89 5.09 -12.57
CA ALA A 48 0.06 3.90 -12.55
C ALA A 48 -1.45 4.22 -12.64
N LEU A 49 -1.87 5.34 -12.05
CA LEU A 49 -3.25 5.81 -12.13
C LEU A 49 -3.60 6.25 -13.55
N GLU A 50 -2.77 7.07 -14.21
CA GLU A 50 -2.98 7.51 -15.60
C GLU A 50 -3.13 6.33 -16.56
N ASP A 51 -2.32 5.27 -16.37
CA ASP A 51 -2.42 4.04 -17.17
C ASP A 51 -3.77 3.32 -17.01
N VAL A 52 -4.36 3.37 -15.81
CA VAL A 52 -5.66 2.74 -15.54
C VAL A 52 -6.81 3.56 -16.06
N VAL A 53 -6.81 4.88 -15.81
CA VAL A 53 -7.92 5.75 -16.19
C VAL A 53 -7.90 6.14 -17.66
N ARG A 54 -6.75 5.92 -18.35
CA ARG A 54 -6.56 6.16 -19.78
C ARG A 54 -6.70 7.64 -20.19
N HIS A 55 -6.41 8.55 -19.27
CA HIS A 55 -6.29 9.98 -19.56
C HIS A 55 -5.19 10.60 -18.68
N ARG A 56 -4.66 11.71 -19.16
CA ARG A 56 -3.65 12.46 -18.41
C ARG A 56 -4.31 13.20 -17.24
N ILE A 57 -3.71 13.07 -16.07
CA ILE A 57 -4.13 13.76 -14.87
C ILE A 57 -3.20 14.96 -14.64
N VAL A 58 -3.75 16.15 -14.54
CA VAL A 58 -3.01 17.37 -14.20
C VAL A 58 -3.61 17.91 -12.92
N LEU A 59 -2.87 17.76 -11.83
CA LEU A 59 -3.23 18.36 -10.55
C LEU A 59 -2.59 19.74 -10.43
N LYS A 60 -3.37 20.74 -10.09
CA LYS A 60 -2.86 22.04 -9.64
C LYS A 60 -2.51 21.95 -8.15
N ASP A 61 -1.73 22.93 -7.67
CA ASP A 61 -1.38 22.99 -6.26
C ASP A 61 -2.63 22.97 -5.37
N GLY A 62 -2.67 22.00 -4.45
CA GLY A 62 -3.78 21.81 -3.53
C GLY A 62 -5.01 21.10 -4.11
N GLU A 63 -4.96 20.60 -5.34
CA GLU A 63 -6.01 19.75 -5.89
C GLU A 63 -5.81 18.29 -5.52
N ASP A 64 -6.92 17.65 -5.19
CA ASP A 64 -7.01 16.22 -4.94
C ASP A 64 -7.26 15.43 -6.24
N TYR A 65 -6.95 14.13 -6.24
CA TYR A 65 -7.41 13.22 -7.28
C TYR A 65 -8.94 13.11 -7.24
N ALA A 66 -9.57 12.95 -8.41
CA ALA A 66 -10.99 12.64 -8.46
C ALA A 66 -11.26 11.32 -7.73
N PRO A 67 -12.19 11.26 -6.76
CA PRO A 67 -12.49 10.01 -6.03
C PRO A 67 -12.83 8.85 -6.95
N ALA A 68 -13.53 9.10 -8.06
CA ALA A 68 -13.88 8.08 -9.05
C ALA A 68 -12.65 7.46 -9.75
N ASP A 69 -11.58 8.25 -9.98
CA ASP A 69 -10.34 7.76 -10.57
C ASP A 69 -9.59 6.89 -9.55
N LEU A 70 -9.54 7.29 -8.29
CA LEU A 70 -8.97 6.48 -7.21
C LEU A 70 -9.72 5.15 -7.05
N GLU A 71 -11.05 5.18 -7.00
CA GLU A 71 -11.87 3.98 -6.88
C GLU A 71 -11.66 3.04 -8.06
N ARG A 72 -11.59 3.58 -9.28
CA ARG A 72 -11.28 2.81 -10.48
C ARG A 72 -9.90 2.14 -10.41
N TYR A 73 -8.91 2.83 -9.87
CA TYR A 73 -7.57 2.26 -9.67
C TYR A 73 -7.59 1.13 -8.64
N PHE A 74 -8.25 1.32 -7.51
CA PHE A 74 -8.31 0.32 -6.44
C PHE A 74 -9.18 -0.89 -6.77
N GLN A 75 -10.15 -0.73 -7.68
CA GLN A 75 -11.02 -1.83 -8.10
C GLN A 75 -10.21 -3.03 -8.62
N GLY A 76 -10.43 -4.21 -8.07
CA GLY A 76 -9.70 -5.43 -8.40
C GLY A 76 -8.28 -5.52 -7.83
N ARG A 77 -7.70 -4.40 -7.34
CA ARG A 77 -6.38 -4.37 -6.70
C ARG A 77 -6.46 -4.42 -5.18
N LEU A 78 -7.52 -3.88 -4.64
CA LEU A 78 -7.80 -3.87 -3.22
C LEU A 78 -9.23 -4.37 -3.00
N GLU A 79 -9.34 -5.60 -2.50
CA GLU A 79 -10.64 -6.26 -2.31
C GLU A 79 -10.70 -6.91 -0.94
N LEU A 80 -11.77 -6.64 -0.24
CA LEU A 80 -12.15 -7.37 0.95
C LEU A 80 -13.13 -8.47 0.55
N LYS A 81 -12.93 -9.68 1.06
CA LYS A 81 -13.81 -10.81 0.80
C LYS A 81 -14.34 -11.39 2.12
N GLY A 82 -15.64 -11.60 2.19
CA GLY A 82 -16.32 -12.38 3.22
C GLY A 82 -16.85 -13.66 2.59
N GLY A 83 -16.12 -14.77 2.72
CA GLY A 83 -16.41 -15.99 1.96
C GLY A 83 -16.31 -15.77 0.45
N ALA A 84 -17.37 -16.03 -0.29
CA ALA A 84 -17.43 -15.82 -1.74
C ALA A 84 -17.83 -14.37 -2.14
N THR A 85 -18.19 -13.53 -1.18
CA THR A 85 -18.68 -12.17 -1.46
C THR A 85 -17.53 -11.18 -1.45
N VAL A 86 -17.38 -10.42 -2.56
CA VAL A 86 -16.46 -9.28 -2.62
C VAL A 86 -17.14 -8.05 -2.03
N ILE A 87 -16.49 -7.43 -1.07
CA ILE A 87 -16.94 -6.23 -0.38
C ILE A 87 -16.08 -5.07 -0.91
N PRO A 88 -16.66 -4.11 -1.64
CA PRO A 88 -15.90 -3.02 -2.22
C PRO A 88 -15.44 -2.03 -1.15
N PHE A 89 -14.22 -1.52 -1.34
CA PHE A 89 -13.75 -0.34 -0.63
C PHE A 89 -14.23 0.94 -1.32
N LYS A 90 -14.57 1.94 -0.53
CA LYS A 90 -14.88 3.30 -0.99
C LYS A 90 -13.83 4.27 -0.48
N VAL A 91 -13.41 5.20 -1.32
CA VAL A 91 -12.51 6.28 -0.92
C VAL A 91 -13.31 7.31 -0.13
N VAL A 92 -12.90 7.57 1.11
CA VAL A 92 -13.57 8.52 2.00
C VAL A 92 -12.74 9.75 2.31
N ALA A 93 -11.41 9.67 2.16
CA ALA A 93 -10.52 10.82 2.29
C ALA A 93 -9.22 10.57 1.56
N GLN A 94 -8.53 11.64 1.21
CA GLN A 94 -7.17 11.63 0.68
C GLN A 94 -6.39 12.85 1.18
N GLU A 95 -5.08 12.73 1.17
CA GLU A 95 -4.15 13.79 1.53
C GLU A 95 -2.90 13.64 0.66
N LEU A 96 -2.53 14.68 -0.06
CA LEU A 96 -1.34 14.73 -0.90
C LEU A 96 -0.23 15.48 -0.19
N ASP A 97 0.88 14.77 0.00
CA ASP A 97 2.17 15.36 0.35
C ASP A 97 3.07 15.44 -0.89
N PRO A 98 4.15 16.21 -0.91
CA PRO A 98 5.04 16.30 -2.07
C PRO A 98 5.63 14.96 -2.54
N LYS A 99 5.68 13.95 -1.69
CA LYS A 99 6.25 12.62 -1.97
C LYS A 99 5.25 11.49 -1.89
N ASP A 100 4.19 11.66 -1.11
CA ASP A 100 3.29 10.59 -0.74
C ASP A 100 1.83 10.99 -0.96
N LEU A 101 1.01 9.99 -1.28
CA LEU A 101 -0.44 10.05 -1.23
C LEU A 101 -0.92 9.18 -0.08
N SER A 102 -1.68 9.74 0.83
CA SER A 102 -2.43 9.00 1.84
C SER A 102 -3.88 8.90 1.43
N VAL A 103 -4.44 7.69 1.37
CA VAL A 103 -5.84 7.45 1.04
C VAL A 103 -6.49 6.69 2.18
N VAL A 104 -7.67 7.13 2.59
CA VAL A 104 -8.52 6.41 3.54
C VAL A 104 -9.66 5.76 2.77
N LEU A 105 -9.76 4.45 2.94
CA LEU A 105 -10.81 3.65 2.32
C LEU A 105 -11.62 2.95 3.41
N GLU A 106 -12.92 2.80 3.17
CA GLU A 106 -13.84 2.09 4.07
C GLU A 106 -14.59 0.99 3.31
N ALA A 107 -14.83 -0.11 4.02
CA ALA A 107 -15.63 -1.23 3.54
C ALA A 107 -16.64 -1.64 4.60
N ALA A 108 -17.91 -1.80 4.21
CA ALA A 108 -18.95 -2.31 5.10
C ALA A 108 -18.80 -3.82 5.26
N ALA A 109 -18.45 -4.27 6.44
CA ALA A 109 -18.27 -5.68 6.79
C ALA A 109 -18.90 -5.96 8.17
N PRO A 110 -20.23 -6.13 8.22
CA PRO A 110 -20.94 -6.32 9.48
C PRO A 110 -20.51 -7.60 10.23
N ASP A 111 -20.07 -8.63 9.48
CA ASP A 111 -19.49 -9.85 10.03
C ASP A 111 -18.00 -9.90 9.76
N ALA A 112 -17.19 -9.53 10.75
CA ALA A 112 -15.73 -9.50 10.65
C ALA A 112 -15.06 -10.90 10.68
N THR A 113 -15.86 -11.99 10.70
CA THR A 113 -15.35 -13.35 10.73
C THR A 113 -14.97 -13.84 9.34
N HIS A 114 -13.80 -14.50 9.23
CA HIS A 114 -13.32 -15.11 7.98
C HIS A 114 -13.12 -14.15 6.81
N LEU A 115 -12.68 -12.92 7.10
CA LEU A 115 -12.34 -11.95 6.08
C LEU A 115 -10.98 -12.24 5.46
N THR A 116 -10.89 -12.04 4.15
CA THR A 116 -9.66 -12.13 3.37
C THR A 116 -9.44 -10.79 2.66
N LEU A 117 -8.21 -10.29 2.71
CA LEU A 117 -7.81 -9.08 2.00
C LEU A 117 -6.94 -9.47 0.81
N ARG A 118 -7.31 -8.99 -0.38
CA ARG A 118 -6.46 -8.94 -1.57
C ARG A 118 -5.83 -7.56 -1.65
N HIS A 119 -4.51 -7.50 -1.81
CA HIS A 119 -3.79 -6.23 -1.89
C HIS A 119 -2.68 -6.29 -2.92
N THR A 120 -3.01 -5.93 -4.16
CA THR A 120 -2.09 -5.91 -5.31
C THR A 120 -1.80 -4.49 -5.82
N VAL A 121 -2.08 -3.49 -5.01
CA VAL A 121 -1.81 -2.08 -5.33
C VAL A 121 -0.33 -1.91 -5.67
N MET A 122 -0.01 -1.20 -6.76
CA MET A 122 1.34 -0.93 -7.24
C MET A 122 2.14 -2.16 -7.70
N PHE A 123 1.55 -3.35 -7.82
CA PHE A 123 2.26 -4.54 -8.30
C PHE A 123 2.69 -4.44 -9.77
N GLU A 124 2.03 -3.59 -10.55
CA GLU A 124 2.41 -3.25 -11.92
C GLU A 124 3.70 -2.43 -12.01
N VAL A 125 4.00 -1.64 -10.97
CA VAL A 125 5.14 -0.72 -10.95
C VAL A 125 6.46 -1.47 -10.78
N SER A 126 6.47 -2.54 -9.96
CA SER A 126 7.69 -3.31 -9.70
C SER A 126 7.40 -4.79 -9.45
N ALA A 127 8.30 -5.64 -9.98
CA ALA A 127 8.26 -7.07 -9.68
C ALA A 127 8.55 -7.39 -8.21
N ARG A 128 9.17 -6.45 -7.49
CA ARG A 128 9.56 -6.59 -6.07
C ARG A 128 8.69 -5.77 -5.12
N GLN A 129 7.56 -5.25 -5.62
CA GLN A 129 6.61 -4.52 -4.79
C GLN A 129 6.15 -5.37 -3.61
N GLN A 130 6.15 -4.77 -2.43
CA GLN A 130 5.59 -5.32 -1.20
C GLN A 130 4.57 -4.34 -0.62
N ASN A 131 3.46 -4.88 -0.15
CA ASN A 131 2.43 -4.12 0.52
C ASN A 131 2.33 -4.60 1.97
N LEU A 132 2.66 -3.72 2.90
CA LEU A 132 2.66 -4.00 4.33
C LEU A 132 1.36 -3.47 4.93
N VAL A 133 0.61 -4.33 5.59
CA VAL A 133 -0.62 -3.97 6.28
C VAL A 133 -0.46 -4.26 7.76
N THR A 134 -0.62 -3.26 8.59
CA THR A 134 -0.71 -3.41 10.04
C THR A 134 -2.18 -3.48 10.43
N ILE A 135 -2.57 -4.52 11.15
CA ILE A 135 -3.94 -4.69 11.67
C ILE A 135 -3.97 -4.21 13.11
N GLU A 136 -4.94 -3.34 13.41
CA GLU A 136 -5.17 -2.76 14.74
C GLU A 136 -6.65 -2.90 15.15
N GLY A 137 -6.91 -2.92 16.46
CA GLY A 137 -8.27 -2.88 17.01
C GLY A 137 -8.91 -4.25 17.29
N LEU A 138 -8.28 -5.37 16.92
CA LEU A 138 -8.71 -6.72 17.26
C LEU A 138 -7.56 -7.49 17.92
N GLY A 139 -7.38 -7.32 19.22
CA GLY A 139 -6.31 -7.98 19.96
C GLY A 139 -4.92 -7.38 19.69
N PRO A 140 -3.84 -8.17 19.80
CA PRO A 140 -2.49 -7.70 19.58
C PRO A 140 -2.27 -7.19 18.15
N ARG A 141 -1.54 -6.09 18.01
CA ARG A 141 -1.13 -5.55 16.71
C ARG A 141 -0.36 -6.61 15.91
N ARG A 142 -0.70 -6.79 14.65
CA ARG A 142 -0.05 -7.76 13.76
C ARG A 142 0.13 -7.21 12.36
N GLY A 143 1.16 -7.71 11.66
CA GLY A 143 1.48 -7.31 10.30
C GLY A 143 1.18 -8.41 9.30
N LEU A 144 0.75 -8.02 8.11
CA LEU A 144 0.65 -8.85 6.92
C LEU A 144 1.54 -8.27 5.83
N THR A 145 2.19 -9.13 5.06
CA THR A 145 2.99 -8.73 3.90
C THR A 145 2.42 -9.39 2.66
N PHE A 146 2.00 -8.55 1.71
CA PHE A 146 1.50 -8.99 0.41
C PHE A 146 2.60 -8.80 -0.64
N ASP A 147 2.77 -9.80 -1.47
CA ASP A 147 3.68 -9.79 -2.62
C ASP A 147 3.03 -10.53 -3.80
N LYS A 148 3.73 -10.63 -4.92
CA LYS A 148 3.20 -11.34 -6.11
C LYS A 148 2.92 -12.82 -5.89
N ARG A 149 3.53 -13.46 -4.87
CA ARG A 149 3.29 -14.87 -4.52
C ARG A 149 2.12 -15.00 -3.54
N HIS A 150 1.91 -13.97 -2.72
CA HIS A 150 0.87 -13.94 -1.68
C HIS A 150 0.04 -12.65 -1.85
N PRO A 151 -0.75 -12.54 -2.94
CA PRO A 151 -1.54 -11.35 -3.23
C PRO A 151 -2.82 -11.24 -2.38
N GLU A 152 -3.19 -12.30 -1.70
CA GLU A 152 -4.41 -12.43 -0.91
C GLU A 152 -4.10 -13.20 0.38
N LEU A 153 -4.49 -12.64 1.54
CA LEU A 153 -4.23 -13.22 2.84
C LEU A 153 -5.46 -13.10 3.76
N PRO A 154 -5.71 -14.10 4.63
CA PRO A 154 -6.76 -14.00 5.62
C PRO A 154 -6.41 -12.94 6.67
N LEU A 155 -7.39 -12.12 7.04
CA LEU A 155 -7.23 -11.15 8.12
C LEU A 155 -7.16 -11.80 9.51
N GLY A 156 -7.48 -13.09 9.59
CA GLY A 156 -7.55 -13.88 10.81
C GLY A 156 -8.84 -13.63 11.58
N ALA A 157 -9.07 -14.46 12.58
CA ALA A 157 -10.14 -14.24 13.54
C ALA A 157 -9.77 -13.07 14.47
N PRO A 158 -10.76 -12.29 14.92
CA PRO A 158 -10.58 -11.32 15.99
C PRO A 158 -10.13 -12.01 17.29
#